data_8cb6ed3605797fc3d351f6c1be630824
#
_entry.id   8cb6ed3605797fc3d351f6c1be630824
#
_cell.length_a   1.000
_cell.length_b   1.000
_cell.length_c   1.000
_cell.angle_alpha   90.00
_cell.angle_beta   90.00
_cell.angle_gamma   90.00
#
_symmetry.space_group_name_H-M   'P 1'
#
loop_
_entity.id
_entity.type
_entity.pdbx_description
1 polymer ?
#
loop_
_entity_poly.entity_id
_entity_poly.type
_entity_poly.pdbx_seq_one_letter_code
_entity_poly.pdbx_strand_id
1 'polypeptide(L)'
;MKKLTLIIFLSILFIGCKENTKKTSSLEETEIIENENLETDLKIIPIEHASTVLEWGENTIYVDPVGGASAYENQKKPDLILITDIHGDHFNLETLDSLNSTSVRIVVPQAVADLMPEKYASQLEIIANGETKELNGVKIEAIPMYNLREEALNFHTKGRGNGYVLSKGDERIYFSGDTEDITEMRALKNIDKAFVCMNLPYTMTEESAASAVIEFKPKQVYPYHYRGKPDVSDVSKFKKLVNEGDPSIEVIQLDWYPKMDY
;
A
#
# COMPACT_ATOMS: atom_id res chain seq x y z
N MET A 1 -74.02 21.25 17.09
CA MET A 1 -75.21 20.37 16.99
C MET A 1 -74.72 18.94 17.05
N LYS A 2 -75.23 18.22 18.02
CA LYS A 2 -74.99 16.82 18.38
C LYS A 2 -75.38 15.89 17.25
N LYS A 3 -74.65 14.82 17.04
CA LYS A 3 -75.24 13.49 16.84
C LYS A 3 -74.25 12.38 17.21
N LEU A 4 -74.61 11.71 18.16
CA LEU A 4 -74.28 10.45 18.81
C LEU A 4 -74.96 9.30 18.09
N THR A 5 -74.35 8.16 17.87
CA THR A 5 -74.97 6.86 17.67
C THR A 5 -73.86 5.80 17.75
N LEU A 6 -73.72 5.08 18.74
CA LEU A 6 -74.35 3.92 19.36
C LEU A 6 -73.86 2.58 18.81
N ILE A 7 -73.31 1.83 19.66
CA ILE A 7 -72.86 0.47 19.91
C ILE A 7 -73.71 -0.61 19.26
N ILE A 8 -73.10 -1.69 18.77
CA ILE A 8 -73.65 -3.05 18.99
C ILE A 8 -72.51 -4.05 19.17
N PHE A 9 -72.49 -4.69 20.34
CA PHE A 9 -71.80 -5.91 20.72
C PHE A 9 -72.48 -7.14 20.07
N LEU A 10 -71.71 -8.04 19.54
CA LEU A 10 -72.21 -9.41 19.33
C LEU A 10 -71.14 -10.41 19.74
N SER A 11 -71.39 -11.01 20.90
CA SER A 11 -70.70 -12.14 21.44
C SER A 11 -71.19 -13.42 20.80
N ILE A 12 -70.33 -14.25 20.26
CA ILE A 12 -70.66 -15.65 19.99
C ILE A 12 -69.59 -16.52 20.61
N LEU A 13 -69.98 -17.20 21.68
CA LEU A 13 -69.27 -18.35 22.27
C LEU A 13 -69.55 -19.58 21.38
N PHE A 14 -68.50 -20.32 21.03
CA PHE A 14 -68.61 -21.74 20.74
C PHE A 14 -67.48 -22.50 21.43
N ILE A 15 -67.91 -23.56 22.08
CA ILE A 15 -67.20 -24.48 22.94
C ILE A 15 -66.59 -25.60 22.10
N GLY A 16 -65.37 -25.92 22.38
CA GLY A 16 -64.79 -27.27 22.51
C GLY A 16 -64.49 -28.08 21.28
N CYS A 17 -63.28 -28.47 21.15
CA CYS A 17 -62.82 -29.83 21.26
C CYS A 17 -61.30 -29.95 21.29
N LYS A 18 -60.84 -30.82 22.14
CA LYS A 18 -59.46 -31.16 22.46
C LYS A 18 -58.98 -32.22 21.45
N GLU A 19 -57.84 -31.98 20.81
CA GLU A 19 -56.96 -33.10 20.40
C GLU A 19 -55.53 -32.64 20.11
N ASN A 20 -54.65 -33.28 20.79
CA ASN A 20 -53.25 -33.65 20.69
C ASN A 20 -52.30 -32.98 19.66
N THR A 21 -51.29 -32.40 20.25
CA THR A 21 -49.84 -32.57 19.97
C THR A 21 -49.32 -32.59 18.56
N LYS A 22 -48.65 -31.51 18.18
CA LYS A 22 -47.28 -31.59 17.61
C LYS A 22 -46.54 -30.30 17.90
N LYS A 23 -45.48 -30.42 18.68
CA LYS A 23 -44.44 -29.40 18.89
C LYS A 23 -43.79 -29.14 17.52
N THR A 24 -44.06 -27.99 16.93
CA THR A 24 -43.25 -27.46 15.87
C THR A 24 -42.34 -26.42 16.48
N SER A 25 -41.10 -26.78 16.66
CA SER A 25 -40.04 -25.85 17.03
C SER A 25 -39.85 -24.87 15.88
N SER A 26 -40.17 -23.61 16.10
CA SER A 26 -39.70 -22.52 15.26
C SER A 26 -38.18 -22.47 15.42
N LEU A 27 -37.48 -22.94 14.41
CA LEU A 27 -36.06 -22.65 14.21
C LEU A 27 -36.00 -21.17 13.88
N GLU A 28 -35.55 -20.34 14.83
CA GLU A 28 -34.96 -19.06 14.54
C GLU A 28 -33.72 -19.38 13.70
N GLU A 29 -33.79 -19.12 12.39
CA GLU A 29 -32.61 -18.97 11.54
C GLU A 29 -31.82 -17.79 12.10
N THR A 30 -30.86 -18.11 12.95
CA THR A 30 -29.75 -17.20 13.24
C THR A 30 -28.96 -17.14 11.94
N GLU A 31 -29.10 -16.03 11.20
CA GLU A 31 -28.13 -15.65 10.18
C GLU A 31 -26.76 -15.62 10.87
N ILE A 32 -25.98 -16.64 10.63
CA ILE A 32 -24.55 -16.62 10.92
C ILE A 32 -24.00 -15.64 9.87
N ILE A 33 -23.80 -14.39 10.29
CA ILE A 33 -22.92 -13.49 9.58
C ILE A 33 -21.53 -14.13 9.74
N GLU A 34 -21.16 -14.97 8.77
CA GLU A 34 -19.76 -15.30 8.56
C GLU A 34 -19.06 -13.95 8.35
N ASN A 35 -18.35 -13.49 9.37
CA ASN A 35 -17.30 -12.53 9.19
C ASN A 35 -16.29 -13.24 8.26
N GLU A 36 -16.47 -13.11 6.94
CA GLU A 36 -15.39 -13.28 6.02
C GLU A 36 -14.32 -12.29 6.49
N ASN A 37 -13.30 -12.81 7.17
CA ASN A 37 -12.01 -12.16 7.20
C ASN A 37 -11.66 -11.99 5.72
N LEU A 38 -11.90 -10.81 5.17
CA LEU A 38 -11.34 -10.37 3.91
C LEU A 38 -9.82 -10.37 4.11
N GLU A 39 -9.19 -11.55 4.02
CA GLU A 39 -7.77 -11.60 3.70
C GLU A 39 -7.64 -10.74 2.45
N THR A 40 -6.96 -9.62 2.61
CA THR A 40 -6.70 -8.74 1.48
C THR A 40 -6.01 -9.59 0.43
N ASP A 41 -6.58 -9.64 -0.78
CA ASP A 41 -6.03 -10.39 -1.93
C ASP A 41 -4.75 -9.68 -2.44
N LEU A 42 -3.86 -9.41 -1.49
CA LEU A 42 -2.61 -8.72 -1.65
C LEU A 42 -1.44 -9.56 -1.13
N LYS A 43 -0.55 -9.93 -2.03
CA LYS A 43 0.73 -10.55 -1.73
C LYS A 43 1.86 -9.54 -1.98
N ILE A 44 2.73 -9.38 -0.99
CA ILE A 44 3.91 -8.52 -1.05
C ILE A 44 5.13 -9.40 -1.22
N ILE A 45 5.93 -9.14 -2.24
CA ILE A 45 7.12 -9.91 -2.57
C ILE A 45 8.32 -8.95 -2.63
N PRO A 46 9.22 -8.97 -1.63
CA PRO A 46 10.47 -8.24 -1.70
C PRO A 46 11.36 -8.87 -2.77
N ILE A 47 11.98 -8.07 -3.61
CA ILE A 47 12.90 -8.53 -4.65
C ILE A 47 14.33 -8.21 -4.26
N GLU A 48 14.67 -6.93 -4.25
CA GLU A 48 15.97 -6.41 -3.84
C GLU A 48 15.86 -4.91 -3.56
N HIS A 49 16.46 -4.45 -2.48
CA HIS A 49 16.64 -3.03 -2.17
C HIS A 49 15.32 -2.24 -2.13
N ALA A 50 15.00 -1.45 -3.16
CA ALA A 50 13.71 -0.77 -3.31
C ALA A 50 12.69 -1.58 -4.11
N SER A 51 13.14 -2.63 -4.82
CA SER A 51 12.29 -3.37 -5.76
C SER A 51 11.28 -4.25 -5.04
N THR A 52 10.01 -4.03 -5.33
CA THR A 52 8.88 -4.77 -4.74
C THR A 52 7.92 -5.22 -5.82
N VAL A 53 7.39 -6.44 -5.69
CA VAL A 53 6.25 -6.91 -6.47
C VAL A 53 5.04 -7.02 -5.56
N LEU A 54 3.92 -6.43 -5.98
CA LEU A 54 2.62 -6.60 -5.39
C LEU A 54 1.74 -7.43 -6.35
N GLU A 55 1.26 -8.58 -5.87
CA GLU A 55 0.12 -9.24 -6.50
C GLU A 55 -1.13 -8.79 -5.74
N TRP A 56 -2.02 -8.03 -6.39
CA TRP A 56 -3.16 -7.39 -5.74
C TRP A 56 -4.45 -7.62 -6.53
N GLY A 57 -5.14 -8.70 -6.22
CA GLY A 57 -6.23 -9.21 -7.03
C GLY A 57 -5.73 -9.58 -8.43
N GLU A 58 -6.37 -9.02 -9.45
CA GLU A 58 -5.99 -9.25 -10.84
C GLU A 58 -4.74 -8.46 -11.29
N ASN A 59 -4.24 -7.54 -10.46
CA ASN A 59 -3.10 -6.70 -10.82
C ASN A 59 -1.78 -7.24 -10.29
N THR A 60 -0.74 -7.17 -11.11
CA THR A 60 0.64 -7.36 -10.72
C THR A 60 1.39 -6.03 -10.90
N ILE A 61 1.81 -5.44 -9.80
CA ILE A 61 2.41 -4.11 -9.76
C ILE A 61 3.88 -4.25 -9.35
N TYR A 62 4.76 -3.70 -10.16
CA TYR A 62 6.18 -3.64 -9.84
C TYR A 62 6.56 -2.22 -9.44
N VAL A 63 7.26 -2.09 -8.32
CA VAL A 63 7.80 -0.80 -7.85
C VAL A 63 9.32 -0.88 -7.96
N ASP A 64 9.92 0.12 -8.61
CA ASP A 64 11.37 0.28 -8.79
C ASP A 64 12.08 -1.00 -9.27
N PRO A 65 11.67 -1.61 -10.38
CA PRO A 65 12.24 -2.88 -10.80
C PRO A 65 13.70 -2.76 -11.27
N VAL A 66 14.62 -3.37 -10.51
CA VAL A 66 16.04 -3.52 -10.85
C VAL A 66 16.48 -4.99 -10.71
N GLY A 67 17.73 -5.32 -10.98
CA GLY A 67 18.28 -6.68 -10.80
C GLY A 67 18.20 -7.58 -12.04
N GLY A 68 17.69 -7.08 -13.17
CA GLY A 68 17.61 -7.82 -14.44
C GLY A 68 16.52 -8.88 -14.48
N ALA A 69 16.41 -9.61 -15.59
CA ALA A 69 15.37 -10.63 -15.82
C ALA A 69 15.35 -11.73 -14.75
N SER A 70 16.52 -12.15 -14.28
CA SER A 70 16.64 -13.26 -13.33
C SER A 70 16.02 -12.98 -11.95
N ALA A 71 15.92 -11.70 -11.57
CA ALA A 71 15.28 -11.32 -10.32
C ALA A 71 13.75 -11.55 -10.34
N TYR A 72 13.16 -11.67 -11.53
CA TYR A 72 11.70 -11.75 -11.75
C TYR A 72 11.25 -13.04 -12.43
N GLU A 73 12.12 -14.02 -12.68
CA GLU A 73 11.77 -15.22 -13.44
C GLU A 73 10.64 -16.06 -12.82
N ASN A 74 10.47 -15.96 -11.50
CA ASN A 74 9.40 -16.66 -10.77
C ASN A 74 8.21 -15.76 -10.42
N GLN A 75 8.16 -14.54 -10.97
CA GLN A 75 7.08 -13.60 -10.71
C GLN A 75 6.10 -13.53 -11.89
N LYS A 76 4.83 -13.22 -11.61
CA LYS A 76 3.87 -12.88 -12.66
C LYS A 76 4.35 -11.65 -13.41
N LYS A 77 4.06 -11.58 -14.72
CA LYS A 77 4.40 -10.37 -15.51
C LYS A 77 3.66 -9.14 -14.97
N PRO A 78 4.30 -7.96 -14.99
CA PRO A 78 3.65 -6.75 -14.50
C PRO A 78 2.53 -6.27 -15.44
N ASP A 79 1.46 -5.77 -14.84
CA ASP A 79 0.41 -5.00 -15.51
C ASP A 79 0.67 -3.50 -15.36
N LEU A 80 1.41 -3.13 -14.32
CA LEU A 80 1.75 -1.77 -13.95
C LEU A 80 3.16 -1.73 -13.37
N ILE A 81 3.95 -0.73 -13.77
CA ILE A 81 5.27 -0.45 -13.21
C ILE A 81 5.24 0.97 -12.65
N LEU A 82 5.76 1.16 -11.44
CA LEU A 82 6.00 2.48 -10.85
C LEU A 82 7.50 2.67 -10.64
N ILE A 83 8.01 3.85 -10.97
CA ILE A 83 9.40 4.23 -10.72
C ILE A 83 9.39 5.51 -9.90
N THR A 84 10.13 5.50 -8.79
CA THR A 84 10.14 6.61 -7.82
C THR A 84 11.19 7.66 -8.13
N ASP A 85 12.39 7.26 -8.58
CA ASP A 85 13.53 8.15 -8.78
C ASP A 85 14.39 7.75 -9.99
N ILE A 86 15.32 8.66 -10.38
CA ILE A 86 16.25 8.50 -11.50
C ILE A 86 17.46 7.63 -11.17
N HIS A 87 17.74 7.33 -9.92
CA HIS A 87 18.93 6.59 -9.50
C HIS A 87 18.87 5.13 -9.96
N GLY A 88 20.05 4.53 -10.19
CA GLY A 88 20.16 3.20 -10.79
C GLY A 88 19.61 2.04 -9.96
N ASP A 89 19.36 2.25 -8.67
CA ASP A 89 18.72 1.31 -7.74
C ASP A 89 17.17 1.46 -7.69
N HIS A 90 16.61 2.38 -8.47
CA HIS A 90 15.17 2.55 -8.73
C HIS A 90 14.83 2.43 -10.21
N PHE A 91 15.71 2.92 -11.10
CA PHE A 91 15.52 3.00 -12.53
C PHE A 91 16.62 2.28 -13.30
N ASN A 92 16.28 1.15 -13.94
CA ASN A 92 17.21 0.36 -14.72
C ASN A 92 16.61 -0.06 -16.07
N LEU A 93 17.14 0.48 -17.18
CA LEU A 93 16.63 0.23 -18.53
C LEU A 93 16.79 -1.23 -18.97
N GLU A 94 17.86 -1.92 -18.57
CA GLU A 94 18.08 -3.32 -18.91
C GLU A 94 17.03 -4.21 -18.27
N THR A 95 16.70 -3.95 -17.01
CA THR A 95 15.62 -4.65 -16.30
C THR A 95 14.28 -4.36 -16.97
N LEU A 96 13.97 -3.10 -17.26
CA LEU A 96 12.72 -2.73 -17.95
C LEU A 96 12.60 -3.40 -19.32
N ASP A 97 13.66 -3.45 -20.10
CA ASP A 97 13.68 -4.14 -21.40
C ASP A 97 13.38 -5.63 -21.26
N SER A 98 13.88 -6.27 -20.20
CA SER A 98 13.68 -7.70 -19.96
C SER A 98 12.25 -8.03 -19.48
N LEU A 99 11.61 -7.09 -18.78
CA LEU A 99 10.24 -7.23 -18.23
C LEU A 99 9.18 -6.79 -19.24
N ASN A 100 9.58 -6.10 -20.29
CA ASN A 100 8.69 -5.33 -21.13
C ASN A 100 7.67 -6.17 -21.90
N SER A 101 6.42 -5.75 -21.73
CA SER A 101 5.35 -5.99 -22.68
C SER A 101 4.79 -4.62 -23.10
N THR A 102 4.47 -4.43 -24.36
CA THR A 102 3.96 -3.15 -24.91
C THR A 102 2.64 -2.70 -24.28
N SER A 103 1.98 -3.56 -23.51
CA SER A 103 0.73 -3.28 -22.82
C SER A 103 0.91 -2.75 -21.39
N VAL A 104 2.11 -2.85 -20.80
CA VAL A 104 2.39 -2.38 -19.44
C VAL A 104 2.40 -0.87 -19.39
N ARG A 105 1.68 -0.28 -18.42
CA ARG A 105 1.75 1.15 -18.13
C ARG A 105 2.89 1.40 -17.14
N ILE A 106 3.66 2.47 -17.36
CA ILE A 106 4.83 2.82 -16.54
C ILE A 106 4.60 4.22 -15.96
N VAL A 107 4.33 4.29 -14.67
CA VAL A 107 4.09 5.54 -13.93
C VAL A 107 5.41 6.08 -13.41
N VAL A 108 5.71 7.33 -13.77
CA VAL A 108 7.01 7.95 -13.48
C VAL A 108 6.87 9.44 -13.16
N PRO A 109 7.80 10.04 -12.38
CA PRO A 109 8.00 11.48 -12.35
C PRO A 109 8.61 11.98 -13.67
N GLN A 110 8.46 13.28 -13.95
CA GLN A 110 8.99 13.89 -15.18
C GLN A 110 10.49 13.61 -15.37
N ALA A 111 11.29 13.69 -14.30
CA ALA A 111 12.73 13.48 -14.39
C ALA A 111 13.13 12.07 -14.87
N VAL A 112 12.33 11.03 -14.53
CA VAL A 112 12.51 9.68 -15.07
C VAL A 112 12.05 9.63 -16.54
N ALA A 113 10.90 10.23 -16.84
CA ALA A 113 10.39 10.28 -18.22
C ALA A 113 11.39 10.91 -19.20
N ASP A 114 12.10 11.95 -18.79
CA ASP A 114 13.13 12.64 -19.58
C ASP A 114 14.35 11.74 -19.91
N LEU A 115 14.56 10.67 -19.15
CA LEU A 115 15.61 9.67 -19.35
C LEU A 115 15.13 8.42 -20.12
N MET A 116 13.81 8.29 -20.32
CA MET A 116 13.24 7.13 -20.99
C MET A 116 13.46 7.18 -22.51
N PRO A 117 13.91 6.08 -23.13
CA PRO A 117 13.96 5.97 -24.58
C PRO A 117 12.58 6.10 -25.24
N GLU A 118 12.54 6.63 -26.46
CA GLU A 118 11.32 6.85 -27.26
C GLU A 118 10.43 5.59 -27.39
N LYS A 119 11.02 4.40 -27.40
CA LYS A 119 10.29 3.13 -27.46
C LYS A 119 9.27 2.93 -26.32
N TYR A 120 9.42 3.65 -25.21
CA TYR A 120 8.51 3.61 -24.06
C TYR A 120 7.42 4.69 -24.10
N ALA A 121 7.49 5.67 -25.03
CA ALA A 121 6.63 6.86 -25.02
C ALA A 121 5.13 6.54 -24.92
N SER A 122 4.66 5.47 -25.57
CA SER A 122 3.24 5.05 -25.52
C SER A 122 2.83 4.37 -24.21
N GLN A 123 3.77 4.00 -23.36
CA GLN A 123 3.55 3.29 -22.09
C GLN A 123 3.62 4.25 -20.89
N LEU A 124 4.26 5.42 -21.06
CA LEU A 124 4.51 6.33 -19.97
C LEU A 124 3.25 7.03 -19.47
N GLU A 125 3.11 7.04 -18.16
CA GLU A 125 2.16 7.82 -17.41
C GLU A 125 2.90 8.77 -16.47
N ILE A 126 3.15 9.98 -16.96
CA ILE A 126 3.85 10.98 -16.16
C ILE A 126 2.89 11.56 -15.11
N ILE A 127 3.36 11.63 -13.86
CA ILE A 127 2.60 12.17 -12.73
C ILE A 127 3.50 13.06 -11.88
N ALA A 128 3.04 14.28 -11.60
CA ALA A 128 3.76 15.22 -10.74
C ALA A 128 3.34 15.09 -9.27
N ASN A 129 4.20 15.55 -8.36
CA ASN A 129 3.89 15.56 -6.92
C ASN A 129 2.52 16.22 -6.65
N GLY A 130 1.66 15.55 -5.89
CA GLY A 130 0.31 15.99 -5.55
C GLY A 130 -0.77 15.63 -6.57
N GLU A 131 -0.40 15.11 -7.74
CA GLU A 131 -1.36 14.62 -8.72
C GLU A 131 -1.81 13.19 -8.43
N THR A 132 -2.92 12.81 -9.07
CA THR A 132 -3.54 11.49 -8.94
C THR A 132 -3.91 10.96 -10.32
N LYS A 133 -3.67 9.66 -10.55
CA LYS A 133 -4.17 8.93 -11.71
C LYS A 133 -4.85 7.64 -11.27
N GLU A 134 -5.71 7.10 -12.12
CA GLU A 134 -6.32 5.77 -11.92
C GLU A 134 -5.97 4.90 -13.13
N LEU A 135 -5.32 3.76 -12.88
CA LEU A 135 -4.90 2.79 -13.87
C LEU A 135 -5.23 1.38 -13.38
N ASN A 136 -5.84 0.55 -14.23
CA ASN A 136 -6.18 -0.84 -13.92
C ASN A 136 -7.00 -0.99 -12.61
N GLY A 137 -7.85 0.00 -12.28
CA GLY A 137 -8.63 -0.01 -11.03
C GLY A 137 -7.81 0.29 -9.77
N VAL A 138 -6.59 0.77 -9.92
CA VAL A 138 -5.72 1.26 -8.83
C VAL A 138 -5.58 2.77 -8.94
N LYS A 139 -5.97 3.48 -7.88
CA LYS A 139 -5.72 4.91 -7.75
C LYS A 139 -4.29 5.13 -7.26
N ILE A 140 -3.53 5.98 -7.95
CA ILE A 140 -2.11 6.27 -7.71
C ILE A 140 -2.00 7.76 -7.39
N GLU A 141 -1.57 8.08 -6.16
CA GLU A 141 -1.33 9.45 -5.72
C GLU A 141 0.19 9.66 -5.61
N ALA A 142 0.74 10.65 -6.30
CA ALA A 142 2.17 10.98 -6.23
C ALA A 142 2.41 11.88 -5.00
N ILE A 143 3.20 11.38 -4.07
CA ILE A 143 3.61 12.08 -2.86
C ILE A 143 5.00 12.67 -3.10
N PRO A 144 5.29 13.91 -2.68
CA PRO A 144 6.66 14.41 -2.73
C PRO A 144 7.66 13.46 -2.05
N MET A 145 8.85 13.34 -2.63
CA MET A 145 9.99 12.70 -1.99
C MET A 145 11.23 13.58 -2.15
N TYR A 146 11.89 13.89 -1.03
CA TYR A 146 13.09 14.73 -1.03
C TYR A 146 13.82 14.72 0.32
N ASN A 147 15.05 15.21 0.34
CA ASN A 147 15.85 15.34 1.54
C ASN A 147 15.72 16.73 2.17
N LEU A 148 15.90 16.78 3.50
CA LEU A 148 15.84 17.98 4.33
C LEU A 148 17.22 18.41 4.85
N ARG A 149 18.13 17.44 5.15
CA ARG A 149 19.47 17.69 5.68
C ARG A 149 20.32 18.38 4.61
N GLU A 150 21.03 19.45 5.01
CA GLU A 150 21.82 20.27 4.11
C GLU A 150 22.84 19.45 3.30
N GLU A 151 23.53 18.52 3.95
CA GLU A 151 24.53 17.64 3.34
C GLU A 151 23.93 16.59 2.38
N ALA A 152 22.63 16.34 2.47
CA ALA A 152 21.94 15.32 1.69
C ALA A 152 21.00 15.88 0.59
N LEU A 153 20.79 17.20 0.51
CA LEU A 153 19.86 17.84 -0.42
C LEU A 153 20.08 17.44 -1.88
N ASN A 154 21.35 17.25 -2.28
CA ASN A 154 21.70 16.92 -3.66
C ASN A 154 21.40 15.46 -4.03
N PHE A 155 21.21 14.57 -3.06
CA PHE A 155 20.84 13.18 -3.37
C PHE A 155 19.40 13.13 -3.88
N HIS A 156 18.47 13.81 -3.18
CA HIS A 156 17.04 13.77 -3.54
C HIS A 156 16.45 15.19 -3.43
N THR A 157 16.43 15.90 -4.56
CA THR A 157 15.92 17.28 -4.60
C THR A 157 14.41 17.31 -4.68
N LYS A 158 13.76 18.26 -3.99
CA LYS A 158 12.29 18.41 -4.01
C LYS A 158 11.76 18.60 -5.44
N GLY A 159 10.74 17.80 -5.79
CA GLY A 159 10.06 17.84 -7.10
C GLY A 159 10.70 16.97 -8.18
N ARG A 160 11.82 16.27 -7.91
CA ARG A 160 12.46 15.36 -8.86
C ARG A 160 11.79 13.99 -8.91
N GLY A 161 11.55 13.39 -7.75
CA GLY A 161 10.99 12.05 -7.62
C GLY A 161 9.63 12.03 -6.97
N ASN A 162 9.02 10.85 -6.94
CA ASN A 162 7.74 10.58 -6.30
C ASN A 162 7.84 9.41 -5.31
N GLY A 163 7.31 9.58 -4.09
CA GLY A 163 6.68 8.50 -3.38
C GLY A 163 5.28 8.25 -3.96
N TYR A 164 4.66 7.12 -3.65
CA TYR A 164 3.33 6.79 -4.17
C TYR A 164 2.42 6.27 -3.07
N VAL A 165 1.15 6.73 -3.05
CA VAL A 165 0.08 6.03 -2.36
C VAL A 165 -0.79 5.34 -3.40
N LEU A 166 -0.87 4.02 -3.29
CA LEU A 166 -1.71 3.16 -4.11
C LEU A 166 -2.98 2.84 -3.33
N SER A 167 -4.16 2.98 -3.96
CA SER A 167 -5.43 2.64 -3.32
C SER A 167 -6.26 1.74 -4.22
N LYS A 168 -6.81 0.65 -3.65
CA LYS A 168 -7.74 -0.25 -4.31
C LYS A 168 -8.79 -0.71 -3.29
N GLY A 169 -10.07 -0.42 -3.56
CA GLY A 169 -11.09 -0.52 -2.52
C GLY A 169 -10.74 0.39 -1.34
N ASP A 170 -10.81 -0.15 -0.13
CA ASP A 170 -10.51 0.58 1.11
C ASP A 170 -9.03 0.48 1.52
N GLU A 171 -8.22 -0.33 0.83
CA GLU A 171 -6.81 -0.55 1.17
C GLU A 171 -5.91 0.51 0.53
N ARG A 172 -4.99 1.07 1.33
CA ARG A 172 -4.05 2.12 0.94
C ARG A 172 -2.62 1.73 1.30
N ILE A 173 -1.74 1.75 0.29
CA ILE A 173 -0.34 1.32 0.41
C ILE A 173 0.56 2.49 0.04
N TYR A 174 1.46 2.88 0.93
CA TYR A 174 2.43 3.95 0.70
C TYR A 174 3.82 3.38 0.46
N PHE A 175 4.47 3.84 -0.61
CA PHE A 175 5.89 3.69 -0.89
C PHE A 175 6.57 5.04 -0.76
N SER A 176 7.56 5.15 0.12
CA SER A 176 8.21 6.44 0.39
C SER A 176 9.07 6.92 -0.79
N GLY A 177 9.63 6.00 -1.57
CA GLY A 177 10.79 6.34 -2.39
C GLY A 177 11.95 6.79 -1.50
N ASP A 178 12.93 7.45 -2.10
CA ASP A 178 14.11 7.96 -1.39
C ASP A 178 13.87 9.35 -0.82
N THR A 179 13.46 9.41 0.43
CA THR A 179 13.09 10.65 1.11
C THR A 179 13.58 10.71 2.55
N GLU A 180 13.64 11.89 3.11
CA GLU A 180 13.64 12.06 4.56
C GLU A 180 12.19 12.19 5.09
N ASP A 181 12.05 12.38 6.40
CA ASP A 181 10.80 12.44 7.14
C ASP A 181 10.01 13.75 6.92
N ILE A 182 9.78 14.06 5.66
CA ILE A 182 9.15 15.29 5.17
C ILE A 182 7.72 15.50 5.70
N THR A 183 7.28 16.76 5.70
CA THR A 183 5.94 17.13 6.18
C THR A 183 4.82 16.39 5.43
N GLU A 184 4.99 16.18 4.13
CA GLU A 184 4.01 15.49 3.28
C GLU A 184 3.87 14.01 3.67
N MET A 185 4.96 13.31 4.02
CA MET A 185 4.92 11.95 4.58
C MET A 185 4.20 11.94 5.93
N ARG A 186 4.60 12.83 6.85
CA ARG A 186 4.02 12.93 8.20
C ARG A 186 2.53 13.28 8.19
N ALA A 187 2.05 13.97 7.14
CA ALA A 187 0.65 14.35 6.97
C ALA A 187 -0.25 13.24 6.39
N LEU A 188 0.32 12.10 5.97
CA LEU A 188 -0.46 10.98 5.41
C LEU A 188 -1.53 10.48 6.39
N LYS A 189 -2.66 10.01 5.86
CA LYS A 189 -3.78 9.49 6.67
C LYS A 189 -4.33 8.20 6.07
N ASN A 190 -4.84 7.35 6.96
CA ASN A 190 -5.52 6.10 6.58
C ASN A 190 -4.64 5.21 5.68
N ILE A 191 -3.37 5.04 6.07
CA ILE A 191 -2.45 4.14 5.39
C ILE A 191 -2.52 2.76 6.07
N ASP A 192 -2.82 1.74 5.28
CA ASP A 192 -2.86 0.36 5.77
C ASP A 192 -1.45 -0.23 5.83
N LYS A 193 -0.66 -0.03 4.77
CA LYS A 193 0.71 -0.53 4.67
C LYS A 193 1.64 0.58 4.19
N ALA A 194 2.80 0.74 4.83
CA ALA A 194 3.80 1.72 4.45
C ALA A 194 5.17 1.06 4.27
N PHE A 195 5.79 1.30 3.12
CA PHE A 195 7.18 0.95 2.84
C PHE A 195 8.04 2.20 3.05
N VAL A 196 8.94 2.16 4.05
CA VAL A 196 9.69 3.35 4.48
C VAL A 196 11.18 3.07 4.38
N CYS A 197 11.88 3.92 3.61
CA CYS A 197 13.32 3.85 3.43
C CYS A 197 14.09 4.37 4.66
N MET A 198 15.32 3.87 4.85
CA MET A 198 16.24 4.36 5.88
C MET A 198 17.69 3.99 5.54
N ASN A 199 18.30 4.67 4.58
CA ASN A 199 19.63 4.34 4.05
C ASN A 199 20.59 5.51 4.13
N LEU A 200 21.21 5.73 5.29
CA LEU A 200 22.27 6.74 5.42
C LEU A 200 23.48 6.45 4.51
N PRO A 201 24.12 7.49 3.97
CA PRO A 201 23.88 8.94 4.18
C PRO A 201 22.80 9.52 3.26
N TYR A 202 22.12 8.72 2.44
CA TYR A 202 21.32 9.15 1.31
C TYR A 202 19.92 9.62 1.70
N THR A 203 19.32 9.00 2.72
CA THR A 203 17.99 9.35 3.23
C THR A 203 18.01 9.56 4.75
N MET A 204 17.06 9.04 5.50
CA MET A 204 16.88 9.31 6.93
C MET A 204 17.45 8.21 7.83
N THR A 205 17.59 8.52 9.12
CA THR A 205 17.96 7.57 10.16
C THR A 205 16.77 6.72 10.59
N GLU A 206 17.02 5.65 11.33
CA GLU A 206 15.97 4.82 11.94
C GLU A 206 15.09 5.64 12.89
N GLU A 207 15.67 6.62 13.62
CA GLU A 207 14.94 7.51 14.51
C GLU A 207 13.98 8.43 13.75
N SER A 208 14.45 9.06 12.66
CA SER A 208 13.62 9.93 11.82
C SER A 208 12.48 9.13 11.18
N ALA A 209 12.81 7.95 10.64
CA ALA A 209 11.82 7.05 10.03
C ALA A 209 10.76 6.61 11.07
N ALA A 210 11.18 6.18 12.26
CA ALA A 210 10.28 5.79 13.34
C ALA A 210 9.40 6.96 13.81
N SER A 211 9.99 8.16 13.97
CA SER A 211 9.24 9.37 14.33
C SER A 211 8.15 9.71 13.31
N ALA A 212 8.45 9.64 12.02
CA ALA A 212 7.45 9.88 10.98
C ALA A 212 6.33 8.82 11.00
N VAL A 213 6.69 7.53 11.11
CA VAL A 213 5.75 6.41 11.17
C VAL A 213 4.80 6.55 12.35
N ILE A 214 5.29 6.91 13.54
CA ILE A 214 4.47 7.15 14.72
C ILE A 214 3.49 8.32 14.51
N GLU A 215 3.84 9.32 13.70
CA GLU A 215 3.00 10.48 13.44
C GLU A 215 1.88 10.19 12.42
N PHE A 216 2.19 9.56 11.27
CA PHE A 216 1.16 9.26 10.25
C PHE A 216 0.41 7.94 10.48
N LYS A 217 0.87 7.09 11.41
CA LYS A 217 0.19 5.91 11.97
C LYS A 217 -0.38 4.96 10.92
N PRO A 218 0.47 4.27 10.13
CA PRO A 218 -0.01 3.19 9.28
C PRO A 218 -0.40 1.99 10.15
N LYS A 219 -1.27 1.10 9.66
CA LYS A 219 -1.56 -0.16 10.38
C LYS A 219 -0.34 -1.08 10.38
N GLN A 220 0.37 -1.15 9.25
CA GLN A 220 1.58 -1.95 9.07
C GLN A 220 2.68 -1.11 8.46
N VAL A 221 3.93 -1.31 8.89
CA VAL A 221 5.10 -0.69 8.27
C VAL A 221 6.17 -1.73 7.94
N TYR A 222 6.74 -1.57 6.76
CA TYR A 222 7.77 -2.41 6.17
C TYR A 222 9.03 -1.58 6.00
N PRO A 223 10.08 -1.74 6.84
CA PRO A 223 11.37 -1.16 6.54
C PRO A 223 11.90 -1.77 5.26
N TYR A 224 12.20 -0.93 4.26
CA TYR A 224 12.77 -1.34 2.98
C TYR A 224 13.88 -0.37 2.59
N HIS A 225 14.64 -0.64 1.55
CA HIS A 225 15.71 0.26 1.09
C HIS A 225 16.60 0.76 2.25
N TYR A 226 17.08 -0.18 3.10
CA TYR A 226 17.84 0.16 4.30
C TYR A 226 19.35 -0.12 4.18
N ARG A 227 19.86 -0.40 2.96
CA ARG A 227 21.30 -0.55 2.69
C ARG A 227 21.91 0.81 2.36
N GLY A 228 22.64 1.35 3.30
CA GLY A 228 23.39 2.60 3.16
C GLY A 228 24.90 2.39 2.98
N LYS A 229 25.68 3.31 3.52
CA LYS A 229 27.14 3.22 3.61
C LYS A 229 27.58 3.68 5.02
N PRO A 230 28.50 2.93 5.67
CA PRO A 230 29.21 1.72 5.16
C PRO A 230 28.37 0.45 5.19
N ASP A 231 27.26 0.41 5.96
CA ASP A 231 26.50 -0.81 6.26
C ASP A 231 24.99 -0.63 6.03
N VAL A 232 24.21 -1.61 6.47
CA VAL A 232 22.75 -1.53 6.51
C VAL A 232 22.27 -0.83 7.79
N SER A 233 21.15 -0.13 7.71
CA SER A 233 20.50 0.46 8.90
C SER A 233 19.93 -0.63 9.83
N ASP A 234 19.91 -0.35 11.12
CA ASP A 234 19.41 -1.28 12.14
C ASP A 234 17.87 -1.31 12.15
N VAL A 235 17.30 -2.19 11.33
CA VAL A 235 15.85 -2.38 11.26
C VAL A 235 15.24 -2.92 12.56
N SER A 236 16.04 -3.57 13.43
CA SER A 236 15.59 -4.02 14.75
C SER A 236 15.44 -2.84 15.70
N LYS A 237 16.36 -1.87 15.64
CA LYS A 237 16.25 -0.58 16.34
C LYS A 237 15.02 0.21 15.86
N PHE A 238 14.80 0.30 14.55
CA PHE A 238 13.61 0.92 13.99
C PHE A 238 12.33 0.28 14.57
N LYS A 239 12.23 -1.06 14.52
CA LYS A 239 11.08 -1.80 15.09
C LYS A 239 10.88 -1.49 16.56
N LYS A 240 11.95 -1.48 17.35
CA LYS A 240 11.90 -1.15 18.78
C LYS A 240 11.34 0.25 18.99
N LEU A 241 11.85 1.26 18.28
CA LEU A 241 11.42 2.66 18.39
C LEU A 241 9.94 2.84 18.04
N VAL A 242 9.47 2.21 16.95
CA VAL A 242 8.06 2.26 16.56
C VAL A 242 7.17 1.63 17.64
N ASN A 243 7.51 0.41 18.11
CA ASN A 243 6.72 -0.29 19.12
C ASN A 243 6.68 0.43 20.50
N GLU A 244 7.77 1.13 20.85
CA GLU A 244 7.83 1.97 22.06
C GLU A 244 6.97 3.24 21.92
N GLY A 245 6.90 3.81 20.71
CA GLY A 245 6.15 5.03 20.43
C GLY A 245 4.65 4.80 20.19
N ASP A 246 4.29 3.78 19.41
CA ASP A 246 2.90 3.36 19.16
C ASP A 246 2.83 1.85 18.91
N PRO A 247 2.47 1.04 19.93
CA PRO A 247 2.41 -0.42 19.81
C PRO A 247 1.26 -0.93 18.92
N SER A 248 0.38 -0.06 18.46
CA SER A 248 -0.69 -0.44 17.51
C SER A 248 -0.19 -0.57 16.07
N ILE A 249 1.01 -0.08 15.77
CA ILE A 249 1.63 -0.18 14.46
C ILE A 249 2.41 -1.49 14.37
N GLU A 250 2.01 -2.36 13.46
CA GLU A 250 2.71 -3.62 13.23
C GLU A 250 3.96 -3.39 12.35
N VAL A 251 5.16 -3.70 12.85
CA VAL A 251 6.41 -3.63 12.07
C VAL A 251 6.75 -5.00 11.52
N ILE A 252 6.67 -5.14 10.19
CA ILE A 252 6.93 -6.38 9.45
C ILE A 252 8.27 -6.25 8.73
N GLN A 253 9.22 -7.10 9.13
CA GLN A 253 10.56 -7.15 8.52
C GLN A 253 10.57 -8.25 7.46
N LEU A 254 10.67 -7.85 6.18
CA LEU A 254 10.88 -8.76 5.06
C LEU A 254 12.37 -8.78 4.70
N ASP A 255 12.79 -9.85 4.04
CA ASP A 255 14.18 -9.98 3.57
C ASP A 255 14.35 -9.30 2.20
N TRP A 256 14.92 -8.09 2.22
CA TRP A 256 15.23 -7.31 1.03
C TRP A 256 16.63 -7.60 0.47
N TYR A 257 17.43 -8.39 1.17
CA TYR A 257 18.82 -8.65 0.81
C TYR A 257 19.18 -10.12 1.01
N PRO A 258 18.48 -11.06 0.37
CA PRO A 258 18.62 -12.51 0.63
C PRO A 258 19.99 -13.08 0.24
N LYS A 259 20.85 -12.29 -0.41
CA LYS A 259 22.20 -12.68 -0.84
C LYS A 259 23.30 -12.00 -0.02
N MET A 260 22.94 -11.22 1.01
CA MET A 260 23.91 -10.58 1.90
C MET A 260 23.97 -11.32 3.22
N ASP A 261 25.19 -11.65 3.66
CA ASP A 261 25.45 -12.05 5.05
C ASP A 261 25.58 -10.77 5.89
N TYR A 262 24.70 -10.59 6.86
CA TYR A 262 24.70 -9.44 7.78
C TYR A 262 25.53 -9.74 9.02
#